data_059c1657fb0a14a7887371622553eaf1
#
_entry.id   059c1657fb0a14a7887371622553eaf1
#
_cell.length_a   1.000
_cell.length_b   1.000
_cell.length_c   1.000
_cell.angle_alpha   90.00
_cell.angle_beta   90.00
_cell.angle_gamma   90.00
#
_symmetry.space_group_name_H-M   'P 1'
#
loop_
_entity.id
_entity.type
_entity.pdbx_description
1 polymer ?
#
loop_
_entity_poly.entity_id
_entity_poly.type
_entity_poly.pdbx_seq_one_letter_code
_entity_poly.pdbx_strand_id
1 'polypeptide(L)'
;MRETREEIGIDVDPEHLSYLGTFTAEASNEPGHSVTSTVFLHPGLPADPAPAAEIAEATWIDPTDHADFEIAPLLRTQIFPALTPANINAIAVFAGAREGTDPNNAILAHELGKALSRHDITLVYGGSKLGLMGEVARGSSKSIGVLTHHLAQYEIQYDGLERLEMVDTLAERKARMSELSDAIVALPGGAGTLDELFDEWTNQQLGLHRKPIGLLGRDFWAPFIAMVDHMVAHGFVRATDRAHLIVADDPDELIAALRAWHPPVPRWL
;
A
#
# COMPACT_ATOMS: atom_id res chain seq x y z
N MET A 1 26.39 -0.22 13.04
CA MET A 1 26.20 -0.12 14.51
C MET A 1 27.44 0.29 15.27
N ARG A 2 28.61 -0.30 15.01
CA ARG A 2 29.86 0.23 15.60
C ARG A 2 30.12 1.67 15.14
N GLU A 3 30.01 1.95 13.86
CA GLU A 3 30.18 3.29 13.29
C GLU A 3 29.20 4.30 13.84
N THR A 4 27.89 3.94 13.96
CA THR A 4 26.85 4.82 14.53
C THR A 4 27.22 5.27 15.96
N ARG A 5 27.78 4.36 16.77
CA ARG A 5 28.27 4.70 18.11
C ARG A 5 29.55 5.54 18.09
N GLU A 6 30.49 5.23 17.18
CA GLU A 6 31.75 5.95 17.06
C GLU A 6 31.58 7.36 16.49
N GLU A 7 30.64 7.54 15.53
CA GLU A 7 30.44 8.80 14.80
C GLU A 7 29.41 9.74 15.45
N ILE A 8 28.33 9.20 16.02
CA ILE A 8 27.22 10.02 16.55
C ILE A 8 26.83 9.65 17.99
N GLY A 9 27.57 8.76 18.66
CA GLY A 9 27.38 8.43 20.06
C GLY A 9 26.12 7.62 20.39
N ILE A 10 25.45 7.03 19.41
CA ILE A 10 24.17 6.32 19.59
C ILE A 10 24.39 4.82 19.48
N ASP A 11 23.98 4.08 20.51
CA ASP A 11 23.89 2.62 20.47
C ASP A 11 22.53 2.21 19.86
N VAL A 12 22.58 1.57 18.69
CA VAL A 12 21.40 1.06 17.98
C VAL A 12 21.26 -0.43 18.24
N ASP A 13 20.11 -0.85 18.76
CA ASP A 13 19.78 -2.26 18.96
C ASP A 13 19.29 -2.86 17.64
N PRO A 14 19.99 -3.90 17.10
CA PRO A 14 19.59 -4.58 15.87
C PRO A 14 18.19 -5.16 15.90
N GLU A 15 17.71 -5.59 17.07
CA GLU A 15 16.38 -6.21 17.20
C GLU A 15 15.24 -5.22 16.97
N HIS A 16 15.52 -3.92 17.11
CA HIS A 16 14.54 -2.85 16.85
C HIS A 16 14.61 -2.28 15.42
N LEU A 17 15.52 -2.79 14.58
CA LEU A 17 15.64 -2.33 13.20
C LEU A 17 14.62 -3.01 12.30
N SER A 18 13.84 -2.22 11.57
CA SER A 18 13.01 -2.68 10.47
C SER A 18 13.67 -2.33 9.12
N TYR A 19 13.67 -3.27 8.19
CA TYR A 19 14.26 -3.07 6.88
C TYR A 19 13.37 -2.14 6.03
N LEU A 20 13.93 -1.02 5.54
CA LEU A 20 13.25 -0.11 4.63
C LEU A 20 13.44 -0.50 3.16
N GLY A 21 14.66 -0.85 2.78
CA GLY A 21 14.96 -1.17 1.38
C GLY A 21 16.46 -1.18 1.09
N THR A 22 16.80 -1.63 -0.13
CA THR A 22 18.11 -1.43 -0.74
C THR A 22 17.94 -0.47 -1.91
N PHE A 23 18.68 0.62 -1.91
CA PHE A 23 18.54 1.73 -2.84
C PHE A 23 19.85 1.97 -3.57
N THR A 24 19.77 2.33 -4.86
CA THR A 24 20.94 2.60 -5.68
C THR A 24 20.79 3.94 -6.38
N ALA A 25 21.77 4.80 -6.27
CA ALA A 25 21.83 6.08 -6.98
C ALA A 25 23.25 6.36 -7.48
N GLU A 26 23.38 7.33 -8.38
CA GLU A 26 24.67 7.81 -8.85
C GLU A 26 25.49 8.40 -7.69
N ALA A 27 26.78 8.07 -7.62
CA ALA A 27 27.65 8.59 -6.56
C ALA A 27 27.88 10.09 -6.73
N SER A 28 27.72 10.86 -5.66
CA SER A 28 27.85 12.33 -5.71
C SER A 28 29.25 12.79 -6.08
N ASN A 29 30.28 12.05 -5.66
CA ASN A 29 31.68 12.45 -5.73
C ASN A 29 32.48 11.67 -6.78
N GLU A 30 31.89 10.69 -7.47
CA GLU A 30 32.53 9.80 -8.42
C GLU A 30 31.66 9.60 -9.66
N PRO A 31 31.78 10.48 -10.69
CA PRO A 31 30.95 10.37 -11.90
C PRO A 31 31.09 8.99 -12.56
N GLY A 32 29.97 8.38 -12.91
CA GLY A 32 29.93 7.05 -13.55
C GLY A 32 29.97 5.87 -12.55
N HIS A 33 30.04 6.15 -11.26
CA HIS A 33 29.87 5.13 -10.19
C HIS A 33 28.50 5.23 -9.54
N SER A 34 28.03 4.12 -9.00
CA SER A 34 26.78 4.05 -8.24
C SER A 34 27.04 3.63 -6.80
N VAL A 35 26.28 4.21 -5.89
CA VAL A 35 26.23 3.80 -4.46
C VAL A 35 24.98 2.98 -4.23
N THR A 36 25.16 1.80 -3.64
CA THR A 36 24.05 0.95 -3.19
C THR A 36 24.07 0.87 -1.69
N SER A 37 22.96 1.25 -1.04
CA SER A 37 22.82 1.26 0.42
C SER A 37 21.64 0.42 0.86
N THR A 38 21.87 -0.42 1.86
CA THR A 38 20.80 -1.13 2.58
C THR A 38 20.38 -0.29 3.78
N VAL A 39 19.11 0.11 3.80
CA VAL A 39 18.57 1.07 4.77
C VAL A 39 17.61 0.39 5.73
N PHE A 40 17.76 0.72 7.01
CA PHE A 40 16.92 0.24 8.09
C PHE A 40 16.30 1.42 8.83
N LEU A 41 15.10 1.23 9.36
CA LEU A 41 14.41 2.17 10.23
C LEU A 41 14.57 1.75 11.69
N HIS A 42 14.79 2.74 12.56
CA HIS A 42 14.69 2.58 14.00
C HIS A 42 13.50 3.41 14.50
N PRO A 43 12.60 2.87 15.34
CA PRO A 43 11.35 3.53 15.73
C PRO A 43 11.52 4.77 16.61
N GLY A 44 12.70 5.01 17.11
CA GLY A 44 13.08 6.20 17.89
C GLY A 44 14.48 6.05 18.44
N LEU A 45 15.27 7.11 18.42
CA LEU A 45 16.62 7.07 18.99
C LEU A 45 16.57 7.28 20.49
N PRO A 46 17.42 6.58 21.26
CA PRO A 46 17.45 6.67 22.73
C PRO A 46 18.04 8.01 23.23
N ALA A 47 18.73 8.76 22.38
CA ALA A 47 19.36 10.04 22.69
C ALA A 47 19.54 10.91 21.45
N ASP A 48 19.79 12.19 21.67
CA ASP A 48 20.21 13.09 20.60
C ASP A 48 21.61 12.72 20.09
N PRO A 49 21.85 12.81 18.76
CA PRO A 49 23.14 12.51 18.19
C PRO A 49 24.20 13.51 18.66
N ALA A 50 25.33 12.99 19.09
CA ALA A 50 26.51 13.79 19.50
C ALA A 50 27.62 13.54 18.44
N PRO A 51 27.91 14.52 17.56
CA PRO A 51 28.97 14.38 16.57
C PRO A 51 30.32 14.02 17.17
N ALA A 52 30.99 13.01 16.63
CA ALA A 52 32.29 12.54 17.03
C ALA A 52 33.07 12.03 15.80
N ALA A 53 34.31 11.64 16.00
CA ALA A 53 35.22 11.20 14.93
C ALA A 53 35.32 12.24 13.80
N GLU A 54 35.01 11.83 12.55
CA GLU A 54 35.06 12.68 11.36
C GLU A 54 33.79 13.50 11.11
N ILE A 55 32.75 13.33 11.93
CA ILE A 55 31.46 14.05 11.76
C ILE A 55 31.57 15.44 12.37
N ALA A 56 31.51 16.46 11.54
CA ALA A 56 31.59 17.85 11.95
C ALA A 56 30.29 18.36 12.60
N GLU A 57 29.13 17.90 12.09
CA GLU A 57 27.81 18.33 12.53
C GLU A 57 26.79 17.23 12.28
N ALA A 58 25.82 17.11 13.17
CA ALA A 58 24.64 16.27 13.01
C ALA A 58 23.38 17.12 13.18
N THR A 59 22.44 16.99 12.26
CA THR A 59 21.16 17.69 12.30
C THR A 59 19.99 16.77 11.99
N TRP A 60 18.84 17.05 12.59
CA TRP A 60 17.60 16.40 12.24
C TRP A 60 17.00 17.02 10.97
N ILE A 61 16.61 16.19 10.04
CA ILE A 61 15.98 16.61 8.78
C ILE A 61 14.62 15.95 8.65
N ASP A 62 13.59 16.73 8.36
CA ASP A 62 12.30 16.21 7.97
C ASP A 62 12.37 15.71 6.53
N PRO A 63 12.07 14.43 6.27
CA PRO A 63 12.06 13.89 4.91
C PRO A 63 11.11 14.60 3.94
N THR A 64 10.12 15.34 4.46
CA THR A 64 9.14 16.10 3.66
C THR A 64 9.52 17.56 3.46
N ASP A 65 10.44 18.10 4.29
CA ASP A 65 10.89 19.50 4.26
C ASP A 65 12.42 19.56 4.36
N HIS A 66 13.09 19.46 3.25
CA HIS A 66 14.54 19.38 3.16
C HIS A 66 15.15 20.28 2.06
N ALA A 67 14.39 21.27 1.57
CA ALA A 67 14.81 22.12 0.44
C ALA A 67 16.07 22.92 0.74
N ASP A 68 16.28 23.33 2.01
CA ASP A 68 17.40 24.17 2.47
C ASP A 68 18.67 23.36 2.78
N PHE A 69 18.64 22.03 2.63
CA PHE A 69 19.79 21.17 2.90
C PHE A 69 20.45 20.64 1.65
N GLU A 70 21.79 20.60 1.67
CA GLU A 70 22.58 19.86 0.68
C GLU A 70 22.57 18.38 1.04
N ILE A 71 21.79 17.58 0.30
CA ILE A 71 21.50 16.18 0.58
C ILE A 71 21.99 15.30 -0.56
N ALA A 72 22.67 14.21 -0.23
CA ALA A 72 23.12 13.22 -1.20
C ALA A 72 21.97 12.73 -2.11
N PRO A 73 22.21 12.54 -3.41
CA PRO A 73 21.19 12.10 -4.36
C PRO A 73 20.43 10.87 -3.90
N LEU A 74 21.09 9.88 -3.32
CA LEU A 74 20.47 8.67 -2.79
C LEU A 74 19.39 8.97 -1.74
N LEU A 75 19.69 9.85 -0.79
CA LEU A 75 18.72 10.26 0.24
C LEU A 75 17.53 10.99 -0.40
N ARG A 76 17.79 11.99 -1.22
CA ARG A 76 16.77 12.85 -1.84
C ARG A 76 15.83 12.09 -2.77
N THR A 77 16.37 11.22 -3.66
CA THR A 77 15.60 10.61 -4.75
C THR A 77 15.03 9.25 -4.42
N GLN A 78 15.55 8.58 -3.39
CA GLN A 78 15.18 7.20 -3.07
C GLN A 78 14.71 7.03 -1.62
N ILE A 79 15.54 7.46 -0.65
CA ILE A 79 15.28 7.16 0.77
C ILE A 79 14.19 8.05 1.34
N PHE A 80 14.24 9.37 1.15
CA PHE A 80 13.22 10.28 1.67
C PHE A 80 11.83 10.01 1.09
N PRO A 81 11.67 9.80 -0.23
CA PRO A 81 10.39 9.34 -0.77
C PRO A 81 9.89 8.03 -0.18
N ALA A 82 10.79 7.12 0.24
CA ALA A 82 10.41 5.88 0.90
C ALA A 82 10.03 6.06 2.38
N LEU A 83 10.44 7.17 3.01
CA LEU A 83 10.09 7.51 4.41
C LEU A 83 8.80 8.32 4.52
N THR A 84 8.40 9.02 3.44
CA THR A 84 7.15 9.80 3.46
C THR A 84 5.95 8.88 3.37
N PRO A 85 4.89 9.16 4.15
CA PRO A 85 3.62 8.45 3.98
C PRO A 85 3.19 8.46 2.51
N ALA A 86 2.74 7.35 2.00
CA ALA A 86 2.27 7.27 0.63
C ALA A 86 1.13 8.29 0.41
N ASN A 87 1.28 9.14 -0.59
CA ASN A 87 0.18 10.00 -1.00
C ASN A 87 -0.83 9.11 -1.75
N ILE A 88 -1.94 8.79 -1.09
CA ILE A 88 -2.99 7.95 -1.66
C ILE A 88 -4.11 8.88 -2.13
N ASN A 89 -4.23 9.06 -3.44
CA ASN A 89 -5.27 9.86 -4.10
C ASN A 89 -6.38 9.00 -4.67
N ALA A 90 -6.10 7.72 -4.95
CA ALA A 90 -7.06 6.77 -5.49
C ALA A 90 -6.86 5.37 -4.90
N ILE A 91 -7.95 4.68 -4.59
CA ILE A 91 -7.95 3.30 -4.07
C ILE A 91 -8.78 2.42 -4.99
N ALA A 92 -8.17 1.31 -5.46
CA ALA A 92 -8.93 0.24 -6.10
C ALA A 92 -9.64 -0.59 -5.04
N VAL A 93 -10.96 -0.72 -5.18
CA VAL A 93 -11.80 -1.50 -4.25
C VAL A 93 -12.38 -2.71 -4.97
N PHE A 94 -11.99 -3.89 -4.50
CA PHE A 94 -12.55 -5.17 -4.91
C PHE A 94 -13.64 -5.58 -3.94
N ALA A 95 -14.81 -5.89 -4.43
CA ALA A 95 -16.00 -6.12 -3.60
C ALA A 95 -16.96 -7.13 -4.24
N GLY A 96 -17.76 -7.78 -3.42
CA GLY A 96 -18.80 -8.70 -3.88
C GLY A 96 -19.84 -8.01 -4.76
N ALA A 97 -20.20 -8.66 -5.91
CA ALA A 97 -21.36 -8.29 -6.73
C ALA A 97 -22.70 -8.60 -6.05
N ARG A 98 -22.68 -9.16 -4.84
CA ARG A 98 -23.81 -9.42 -3.96
C ARG A 98 -23.53 -8.85 -2.59
N GLU A 99 -24.57 -8.53 -1.82
CA GLU A 99 -24.44 -8.00 -0.46
C GLU A 99 -23.98 -9.05 0.56
N GLY A 100 -24.17 -10.34 0.24
CA GLY A 100 -23.97 -11.43 1.19
C GLY A 100 -25.19 -11.60 2.11
N THR A 101 -25.03 -12.42 3.14
CA THR A 101 -26.10 -12.71 4.11
C THR A 101 -26.02 -11.86 5.38
N ASP A 102 -24.86 -11.26 5.64
CA ASP A 102 -24.65 -10.36 6.76
C ASP A 102 -24.88 -8.90 6.31
N PRO A 103 -25.90 -8.22 6.84
CA PRO A 103 -26.20 -6.84 6.48
C PRO A 103 -25.08 -5.85 6.87
N ASN A 104 -24.21 -6.21 7.80
CA ASN A 104 -23.08 -5.37 8.19
C ASN A 104 -22.08 -5.16 7.04
N ASN A 105 -22.00 -6.10 6.10
CA ASN A 105 -21.13 -5.95 4.92
C ASN A 105 -21.53 -4.76 4.05
N ALA A 106 -22.84 -4.54 3.85
CA ALA A 106 -23.35 -3.40 3.09
C ALA A 106 -23.07 -2.07 3.81
N ILE A 107 -23.25 -2.04 5.12
CA ILE A 107 -22.93 -0.89 5.97
C ILE A 107 -21.45 -0.57 5.87
N LEU A 108 -20.59 -1.56 6.04
CA LEU A 108 -19.12 -1.42 5.97
C LEU A 108 -18.66 -0.88 4.62
N ALA A 109 -19.22 -1.40 3.53
CA ALA A 109 -18.92 -0.92 2.17
C ALA A 109 -19.33 0.54 1.98
N HIS A 110 -20.51 0.92 2.47
CA HIS A 110 -20.98 2.31 2.40
C HIS A 110 -20.13 3.26 3.24
N GLU A 111 -19.74 2.86 4.46
CA GLU A 111 -18.86 3.66 5.33
C GLU A 111 -17.44 3.78 4.73
N LEU A 112 -16.93 2.77 4.03
CA LEU A 112 -15.69 2.91 3.26
C LEU A 112 -15.83 4.00 2.20
N GLY A 113 -16.90 4.02 1.42
CA GLY A 113 -17.16 5.07 0.42
C GLY A 113 -17.18 6.47 1.04
N LYS A 114 -17.83 6.64 2.20
CA LYS A 114 -17.83 7.91 2.96
C LYS A 114 -16.42 8.28 3.45
N ALA A 115 -15.64 7.31 3.94
CA ALA A 115 -14.28 7.56 4.37
C ALA A 115 -13.40 8.03 3.20
N LEU A 116 -13.51 7.39 2.03
CA LEU A 116 -12.82 7.84 0.83
C LEU A 116 -13.17 9.29 0.50
N SER A 117 -14.45 9.65 0.59
CA SER A 117 -14.91 11.03 0.36
C SER A 117 -14.34 12.02 1.37
N ARG A 118 -14.31 11.67 2.67
CA ARG A 118 -13.73 12.53 3.73
C ARG A 118 -12.25 12.80 3.51
N HIS A 119 -11.53 11.80 2.99
CA HIS A 119 -10.09 11.88 2.73
C HIS A 119 -9.73 12.39 1.34
N ASP A 120 -10.73 12.81 0.53
CA ASP A 120 -10.58 13.26 -0.86
C ASP A 120 -9.95 12.20 -1.78
N ILE A 121 -10.22 10.92 -1.52
CA ILE A 121 -9.70 9.76 -2.25
C ILE A 121 -10.70 9.31 -3.31
N THR A 122 -10.25 9.13 -4.54
CA THR A 122 -11.05 8.59 -5.64
C THR A 122 -11.23 7.08 -5.49
N LEU A 123 -12.48 6.62 -5.55
CA LEU A 123 -12.81 5.20 -5.66
C LEU A 123 -12.54 4.70 -7.08
N VAL A 124 -11.74 3.67 -7.25
CA VAL A 124 -11.59 2.91 -8.50
C VAL A 124 -12.19 1.52 -8.28
N TYR A 125 -13.15 1.10 -9.08
CA TYR A 125 -13.85 -0.17 -8.85
C TYR A 125 -14.50 -0.74 -10.12
N GLY A 126 -15.24 -1.83 -9.99
CA GLY A 126 -15.88 -2.54 -11.09
C GLY A 126 -17.03 -1.84 -11.81
N GLY A 127 -17.44 -0.64 -11.39
CA GLY A 127 -18.45 0.16 -12.09
C GLY A 127 -19.90 -0.25 -11.88
N SER A 128 -20.20 -1.34 -11.17
CA SER A 128 -21.55 -1.86 -10.95
C SER A 128 -22.29 -1.16 -9.81
N LYS A 129 -23.61 -1.00 -9.93
CA LYS A 129 -24.48 -0.54 -8.83
C LYS A 129 -24.99 -1.65 -7.91
N LEU A 130 -24.59 -2.90 -8.17
CA LEU A 130 -25.07 -4.08 -7.46
C LEU A 130 -24.16 -4.45 -6.30
N GLY A 131 -24.75 -5.08 -5.27
CA GLY A 131 -24.03 -5.64 -4.14
C GLY A 131 -23.16 -4.61 -3.41
N LEU A 132 -22.05 -5.07 -2.83
CA LEU A 132 -21.11 -4.21 -2.09
C LEU A 132 -20.40 -3.19 -2.99
N MET A 133 -20.23 -3.49 -4.29
CA MET A 133 -19.75 -2.51 -5.27
C MET A 133 -20.65 -1.28 -5.34
N GLY A 134 -21.97 -1.49 -5.40
CA GLY A 134 -22.96 -0.41 -5.40
C GLY A 134 -22.96 0.36 -4.07
N GLU A 135 -22.77 -0.33 -2.92
CA GLU A 135 -22.75 0.32 -1.63
C GLU A 135 -21.54 1.25 -1.46
N VAL A 136 -20.34 0.79 -1.81
CA VAL A 136 -19.15 1.65 -1.72
C VAL A 136 -19.27 2.87 -2.66
N ALA A 137 -19.80 2.67 -3.86
CA ALA A 137 -20.00 3.77 -4.81
C ALA A 137 -21.02 4.80 -4.31
N ARG A 138 -22.12 4.37 -3.67
CA ARG A 138 -23.12 5.28 -3.06
C ARG A 138 -22.54 6.13 -1.92
N GLY A 139 -21.54 5.63 -1.20
CA GLY A 139 -20.84 6.40 -0.17
C GLY A 139 -19.80 7.36 -0.73
N SER A 140 -19.29 7.10 -1.93
CA SER A 140 -18.16 7.84 -2.51
C SER A 140 -18.63 9.06 -3.32
N SER A 141 -17.92 10.19 -3.15
CA SER A 141 -18.16 11.42 -3.93
C SER A 141 -17.45 11.44 -5.28
N LYS A 142 -16.38 10.64 -5.44
CA LYS A 142 -15.59 10.53 -6.67
C LYS A 142 -15.39 9.07 -7.01
N SER A 143 -15.81 8.63 -8.18
CA SER A 143 -15.66 7.21 -8.55
C SER A 143 -15.38 7.01 -10.05
N ILE A 144 -14.44 6.10 -10.32
CA ILE A 144 -14.09 5.62 -11.64
C ILE A 144 -14.47 4.15 -11.70
N GLY A 145 -15.34 3.80 -12.64
CA GLY A 145 -15.68 2.41 -12.93
C GLY A 145 -14.82 1.87 -14.06
N VAL A 146 -14.34 0.62 -13.93
CA VAL A 146 -13.67 -0.10 -15.02
C VAL A 146 -14.47 -1.35 -15.31
N LEU A 147 -15.04 -1.45 -16.52
CA LEU A 147 -15.97 -2.51 -16.89
C LEU A 147 -15.58 -3.12 -18.22
N THR A 148 -15.76 -4.43 -18.38
CA THR A 148 -15.60 -5.07 -19.70
C THR A 148 -16.87 -4.96 -20.51
N HIS A 149 -16.74 -4.92 -21.85
CA HIS A 149 -17.89 -4.95 -22.77
C HIS A 149 -18.77 -6.20 -22.53
N HIS A 150 -18.17 -7.32 -22.11
CA HIS A 150 -18.92 -8.53 -21.78
C HIS A 150 -19.77 -8.35 -20.51
N LEU A 151 -19.17 -7.85 -19.41
CA LEU A 151 -19.87 -7.66 -18.14
C LEU A 151 -20.94 -6.56 -18.21
N ALA A 152 -20.74 -5.54 -19.03
CA ALA A 152 -21.72 -4.48 -19.24
C ALA A 152 -23.10 -4.98 -19.69
N GLN A 153 -23.16 -6.19 -20.24
CA GLN A 153 -24.42 -6.83 -20.62
C GLN A 153 -25.20 -7.41 -19.43
N TYR A 154 -24.52 -7.69 -18.31
CA TYR A 154 -25.07 -8.35 -17.12
C TYR A 154 -25.03 -7.49 -15.87
N GLU A 155 -24.07 -6.57 -15.78
CA GLU A 155 -23.91 -5.67 -14.65
C GLU A 155 -24.49 -4.31 -15.00
N ILE A 156 -25.40 -3.85 -14.17
CA ILE A 156 -26.03 -2.55 -14.36
C ILE A 156 -25.04 -1.51 -13.86
N GLN A 157 -24.54 -0.68 -14.76
CA GLN A 157 -23.66 0.44 -14.47
C GLN A 157 -24.26 1.35 -13.38
N TYR A 158 -23.41 1.88 -12.52
CA TYR A 158 -23.80 2.90 -11.55
C TYR A 158 -23.90 4.28 -12.24
N ASP A 159 -25.05 4.94 -12.10
CA ASP A 159 -25.34 6.19 -12.80
C ASP A 159 -24.57 7.40 -12.23
N GLY A 160 -24.03 7.29 -11.01
CA GLY A 160 -23.28 8.34 -10.31
C GLY A 160 -21.77 8.30 -10.54
N LEU A 161 -21.26 7.53 -11.51
CA LEU A 161 -19.84 7.50 -11.84
C LEU A 161 -19.36 8.85 -12.38
N GLU A 162 -18.21 9.33 -11.89
CA GLU A 162 -17.50 10.45 -12.51
C GLU A 162 -16.95 10.04 -13.89
N ARG A 163 -16.45 8.80 -14.01
CA ARG A 163 -15.89 8.25 -15.24
C ARG A 163 -16.14 6.75 -15.33
N LEU A 164 -16.47 6.25 -16.51
CA LEU A 164 -16.49 4.84 -16.84
C LEU A 164 -15.44 4.55 -17.92
N GLU A 165 -14.60 3.57 -17.68
CA GLU A 165 -13.66 3.05 -18.66
C GLU A 165 -14.09 1.66 -19.12
N MET A 166 -14.16 1.47 -20.42
CA MET A 166 -14.53 0.19 -21.04
C MET A 166 -13.27 -0.51 -21.55
N VAL A 167 -13.15 -1.79 -21.27
CA VAL A 167 -12.03 -2.65 -21.68
C VAL A 167 -12.54 -3.97 -22.28
N ASP A 168 -11.69 -4.72 -22.95
CA ASP A 168 -12.12 -5.93 -23.66
C ASP A 168 -12.04 -7.18 -22.77
N THR A 169 -11.06 -7.28 -21.90
CA THR A 169 -10.79 -8.49 -21.11
C THR A 169 -10.77 -8.23 -19.60
N LEU A 170 -10.96 -9.30 -18.81
CA LEU A 170 -10.79 -9.22 -17.34
C LEU A 170 -9.35 -8.90 -16.94
N ALA A 171 -8.36 -9.34 -17.71
CA ALA A 171 -6.96 -9.02 -17.45
C ALA A 171 -6.69 -7.52 -17.63
N GLU A 172 -7.18 -6.93 -18.73
CA GLU A 172 -7.10 -5.47 -18.95
C GLU A 172 -7.83 -4.69 -17.85
N ARG A 173 -9.00 -5.19 -17.40
CA ARG A 173 -9.78 -4.58 -16.33
C ARG A 173 -8.95 -4.51 -15.03
N LYS A 174 -8.36 -5.62 -14.59
CA LYS A 174 -7.52 -5.67 -13.40
C LYS A 174 -6.30 -4.74 -13.54
N ALA A 175 -5.58 -4.84 -14.66
CA ALA A 175 -4.44 -3.98 -14.93
C ALA A 175 -4.84 -2.49 -14.89
N ARG A 176 -5.97 -2.13 -15.48
CA ARG A 176 -6.44 -0.75 -15.52
C ARG A 176 -6.87 -0.22 -14.15
N MET A 177 -7.56 -1.03 -13.34
CA MET A 177 -7.89 -0.67 -11.97
C MET A 177 -6.63 -0.46 -11.13
N SER A 178 -5.63 -1.32 -11.30
CA SER A 178 -4.33 -1.17 -10.67
C SER A 178 -3.64 0.13 -11.10
N GLU A 179 -3.50 0.41 -12.40
CA GLU A 179 -2.87 1.63 -12.92
C GLU A 179 -3.49 2.93 -12.38
N LEU A 180 -4.81 2.95 -12.17
CA LEU A 180 -5.56 4.11 -11.71
C LEU A 180 -5.51 4.33 -10.19
N SER A 181 -4.86 3.46 -9.45
CA SER A 181 -4.88 3.47 -7.98
C SER A 181 -3.50 3.49 -7.35
N ASP A 182 -3.42 4.06 -6.14
CA ASP A 182 -2.22 4.13 -5.31
C ASP A 182 -2.23 3.05 -4.21
N ALA A 183 -3.40 2.48 -3.91
CA ALA A 183 -3.60 1.43 -2.91
C ALA A 183 -4.75 0.49 -3.33
N ILE A 184 -4.80 -0.67 -2.73
CA ILE A 184 -5.79 -1.71 -2.98
C ILE A 184 -6.55 -2.01 -1.68
N VAL A 185 -7.87 -2.13 -1.76
CA VAL A 185 -8.73 -2.57 -0.66
C VAL A 185 -9.65 -3.69 -1.13
N ALA A 186 -9.73 -4.77 -0.38
CA ALA A 186 -10.72 -5.81 -0.59
C ALA A 186 -11.77 -5.77 0.53
N LEU A 187 -13.03 -5.61 0.13
CA LEU A 187 -14.24 -5.83 0.92
C LEU A 187 -14.67 -7.31 0.84
N PRO A 188 -15.59 -7.77 1.69
CA PRO A 188 -16.18 -9.10 1.54
C PRO A 188 -16.64 -9.38 0.12
N GLY A 189 -16.35 -10.59 -0.39
CA GLY A 189 -16.67 -10.94 -1.76
C GLY A 189 -16.46 -12.41 -2.08
N GLY A 190 -16.70 -12.77 -3.33
CA GLY A 190 -16.57 -14.15 -3.82
C GLY A 190 -15.27 -14.40 -4.59
N ALA A 191 -15.33 -15.37 -5.49
CA ALA A 191 -14.17 -15.80 -6.28
C ALA A 191 -13.56 -14.67 -7.13
N GLY A 192 -14.37 -13.76 -7.69
CA GLY A 192 -13.87 -12.61 -8.45
C GLY A 192 -13.04 -11.67 -7.58
N THR A 193 -13.53 -11.36 -6.37
CA THR A 193 -12.79 -10.53 -5.40
C THR A 193 -11.47 -11.19 -4.98
N LEU A 194 -11.45 -12.51 -4.81
CA LEU A 194 -10.22 -13.26 -4.51
C LEU A 194 -9.27 -13.31 -5.69
N ASP A 195 -9.76 -13.45 -6.94
CA ASP A 195 -8.93 -13.39 -8.15
C ASP A 195 -8.21 -12.04 -8.27
N GLU A 196 -8.95 -10.94 -8.08
CA GLU A 196 -8.40 -9.59 -8.09
C GLU A 196 -7.38 -9.39 -6.93
N LEU A 197 -7.70 -9.84 -5.72
CA LEU A 197 -6.82 -9.75 -4.56
C LEU A 197 -5.52 -10.53 -4.74
N PHE A 198 -5.59 -11.78 -5.22
CA PHE A 198 -4.39 -12.60 -5.43
C PHE A 198 -3.52 -12.07 -6.57
N ASP A 199 -4.12 -11.50 -7.62
CA ASP A 199 -3.39 -10.87 -8.72
C ASP A 199 -2.53 -9.71 -8.20
N GLU A 200 -3.13 -8.78 -7.47
CA GLU A 200 -2.43 -7.62 -6.90
C GLU A 200 -1.41 -8.04 -5.82
N TRP A 201 -1.75 -8.99 -4.96
CA TRP A 201 -0.83 -9.46 -3.94
C TRP A 201 0.37 -10.20 -4.53
N THR A 202 0.17 -10.98 -5.59
CA THR A 202 1.26 -11.62 -6.32
C THR A 202 2.16 -10.59 -6.98
N ASN A 203 1.59 -9.57 -7.63
CA ASN A 203 2.33 -8.48 -8.26
C ASN A 203 3.15 -7.69 -7.22
N GLN A 204 2.60 -7.45 -6.03
CA GLN A 204 3.31 -6.82 -4.92
C GLN A 204 4.51 -7.68 -4.46
N GLN A 205 4.32 -9.00 -4.26
CA GLN A 205 5.39 -9.92 -3.85
C GLN A 205 6.53 -10.00 -4.87
N LEU A 206 6.20 -9.86 -6.16
CA LEU A 206 7.17 -9.86 -7.26
C LEU A 206 7.85 -8.49 -7.45
N GLY A 207 7.39 -7.46 -6.73
CA GLY A 207 7.92 -6.10 -6.85
C GLY A 207 7.49 -5.36 -8.12
N LEU A 208 6.44 -5.83 -8.80
CA LEU A 208 5.89 -5.19 -10.00
C LEU A 208 5.14 -3.89 -9.66
N HIS A 209 4.67 -3.76 -8.42
CA HIS A 209 4.20 -2.51 -7.85
C HIS A 209 4.50 -2.44 -6.34
N ARG A 210 4.38 -1.23 -5.78
CA ARG A 210 4.65 -0.94 -4.36
C ARG A 210 3.41 -0.37 -3.67
N LYS A 211 2.23 -0.90 -3.98
CA LYS A 211 0.95 -0.45 -3.42
C LYS A 211 0.58 -1.24 -2.18
N PRO A 212 0.14 -0.57 -1.09
CA PRO A 212 -0.39 -1.26 0.07
C PRO A 212 -1.70 -1.98 -0.25
N ILE A 213 -1.94 -3.11 0.41
CA ILE A 213 -3.14 -3.94 0.26
C ILE A 213 -3.82 -4.08 1.61
N GLY A 214 -5.08 -3.67 1.67
CA GLY A 214 -5.91 -3.74 2.85
C GLY A 214 -7.13 -4.65 2.69
N LEU A 215 -7.45 -5.37 3.75
CA LEU A 215 -8.63 -6.21 3.87
C LEU A 215 -9.56 -5.57 4.91
N LEU A 216 -10.75 -5.15 4.51
CA LEU A 216 -11.71 -4.52 5.40
C LEU A 216 -12.82 -5.50 5.79
N GLY A 217 -13.06 -5.67 7.11
CA GLY A 217 -13.97 -6.65 7.69
C GLY A 217 -13.25 -7.91 8.17
N ARG A 218 -12.58 -7.82 9.32
CA ARG A 218 -11.73 -8.87 9.92
C ARG A 218 -12.41 -10.21 10.03
N ASP A 219 -13.66 -10.23 10.48
CA ASP A 219 -14.40 -11.48 10.70
C ASP A 219 -14.61 -12.23 9.37
N PHE A 220 -14.94 -11.52 8.29
CA PHE A 220 -15.08 -12.14 6.97
C PHE A 220 -13.72 -12.67 6.47
N TRP A 221 -12.65 -11.92 6.69
CA TRP A 221 -11.32 -12.27 6.19
C TRP A 221 -10.55 -13.27 7.07
N ALA A 222 -11.04 -13.58 8.29
CA ALA A 222 -10.35 -14.50 9.20
C ALA A 222 -10.03 -15.88 8.59
N PRO A 223 -10.94 -16.56 7.85
CA PRO A 223 -10.61 -17.82 7.20
C PRO A 223 -9.55 -17.69 6.09
N PHE A 224 -9.55 -16.57 5.32
CA PHE A 224 -8.52 -16.27 4.33
C PHE A 224 -7.16 -16.08 5.00
N ILE A 225 -7.10 -15.31 6.07
CA ILE A 225 -5.89 -15.07 6.84
C ILE A 225 -5.34 -16.39 7.42
N ALA A 226 -6.20 -17.24 7.97
CA ALA A 226 -5.81 -18.56 8.46
C ALA A 226 -5.22 -19.45 7.34
N MET A 227 -5.80 -19.39 6.13
CA MET A 227 -5.25 -20.09 4.96
C MET A 227 -3.88 -19.55 4.57
N VAL A 228 -3.69 -18.23 4.58
CA VAL A 228 -2.39 -17.60 4.28
C VAL A 228 -1.35 -17.96 5.36
N ASP A 229 -1.73 -17.93 6.64
CA ASP A 229 -0.86 -18.33 7.75
C ASP A 229 -0.46 -19.82 7.63
N HIS A 230 -1.35 -20.67 7.15
CA HIS A 230 -1.04 -22.07 6.83
C HIS A 230 -0.01 -22.17 5.68
N MET A 231 -0.15 -21.35 4.62
CA MET A 231 0.84 -21.30 3.54
C MET A 231 2.21 -20.82 4.05
N VAL A 232 2.25 -19.88 5.00
CA VAL A 232 3.50 -19.43 5.65
C VAL A 232 4.14 -20.58 6.42
N ALA A 233 3.35 -21.28 7.24
CA ALA A 233 3.84 -22.43 8.04
C ALA A 233 4.42 -23.57 7.18
N HIS A 234 3.96 -23.71 5.93
CA HIS A 234 4.44 -24.69 4.96
C HIS A 234 5.51 -24.16 3.99
N GLY A 235 5.95 -22.90 4.16
CA GLY A 235 7.03 -22.30 3.37
C GLY A 235 6.65 -21.84 1.95
N PHE A 236 5.35 -21.78 1.61
CA PHE A 236 4.88 -21.31 0.30
C PHE A 236 4.77 -19.79 0.22
N VAL A 237 4.57 -19.12 1.35
CA VAL A 237 4.48 -17.65 1.49
C VAL A 237 5.49 -17.21 2.55
N ARG A 238 6.17 -16.09 2.31
CA ARG A 238 7.07 -15.51 3.31
C ARG A 238 6.26 -14.87 4.44
N ALA A 239 6.73 -14.99 5.68
CA ALA A 239 6.10 -14.32 6.82
C ALA A 239 6.03 -12.79 6.62
N THR A 240 7.05 -12.22 5.99
CA THR A 240 7.08 -10.80 5.63
C THR A 240 5.95 -10.41 4.66
N ASP A 241 5.69 -11.21 3.61
CA ASP A 241 4.59 -10.92 2.67
C ASP A 241 3.23 -10.95 3.36
N ARG A 242 3.03 -11.91 4.30
CA ARG A 242 1.82 -11.99 5.13
C ARG A 242 1.68 -10.79 6.07
N ALA A 243 2.77 -10.33 6.67
CA ALA A 243 2.77 -9.20 7.59
C ALA A 243 2.40 -7.88 6.91
N HIS A 244 2.61 -7.77 5.59
CA HIS A 244 2.27 -6.58 4.82
C HIS A 244 0.80 -6.51 4.36
N LEU A 245 0.00 -7.57 4.55
CA LEU A 245 -1.45 -7.50 4.39
C LEU A 245 -2.07 -6.82 5.61
N ILE A 246 -2.64 -5.64 5.38
CA ILE A 246 -3.33 -4.85 6.40
C ILE A 246 -4.73 -5.42 6.59
N VAL A 247 -5.17 -5.60 7.84
CA VAL A 247 -6.53 -6.06 8.16
C VAL A 247 -7.16 -5.11 9.18
N ALA A 248 -8.30 -4.52 8.84
CA ALA A 248 -9.00 -3.55 9.68
C ALA A 248 -10.51 -3.78 9.67
N ASP A 249 -11.21 -3.21 10.66
CA ASP A 249 -12.67 -3.17 10.73
C ASP A 249 -13.21 -1.75 10.53
N ASP A 250 -12.38 -0.75 10.74
CA ASP A 250 -12.71 0.66 10.57
C ASP A 250 -12.06 1.22 9.29
N PRO A 251 -12.83 1.90 8.41
CA PRO A 251 -12.29 2.48 7.19
C PRO A 251 -11.25 3.58 7.38
N ASP A 252 -11.37 4.44 8.41
CA ASP A 252 -10.41 5.52 8.66
C ASP A 252 -9.09 4.94 9.21
N GLU A 253 -9.16 3.93 10.10
CA GLU A 253 -8.00 3.16 10.55
C GLU A 253 -7.30 2.47 9.38
N LEU A 254 -8.07 1.87 8.46
CA LEU A 254 -7.53 1.25 7.25
C LEU A 254 -6.76 2.26 6.41
N ILE A 255 -7.36 3.42 6.10
CA ILE A 255 -6.73 4.47 5.28
C ILE A 255 -5.45 4.98 5.95
N ALA A 256 -5.46 5.18 7.27
CA ALA A 256 -4.27 5.57 8.02
C ALA A 256 -3.15 4.51 7.92
N ALA A 257 -3.49 3.23 8.06
CA ALA A 257 -2.55 2.13 7.93
C ALA A 257 -2.00 1.98 6.50
N LEU A 258 -2.85 2.17 5.46
CA LEU A 258 -2.41 2.19 4.07
C LEU A 258 -1.40 3.31 3.80
N ARG A 259 -1.61 4.50 4.34
CA ARG A 259 -0.69 5.64 4.21
C ARG A 259 0.63 5.42 4.94
N ALA A 260 0.60 4.75 6.10
CA ALA A 260 1.78 4.43 6.90
C ALA A 260 2.55 3.19 6.39
N TRP A 261 2.02 2.50 5.40
CA TRP A 261 2.61 1.25 4.90
C TRP A 261 3.91 1.50 4.11
N HIS A 262 4.89 0.64 4.34
CA HIS A 262 6.15 0.61 3.61
C HIS A 262 6.27 -0.70 2.82
N PRO A 263 6.75 -0.66 1.57
CA PRO A 263 6.81 -1.85 0.75
C PRO A 263 7.79 -2.90 1.30
N PRO A 264 7.45 -4.19 1.21
CA PRO A 264 8.39 -5.26 1.53
C PRO A 264 9.55 -5.29 0.54
N VAL A 265 10.64 -5.94 0.96
CA VAL A 265 11.75 -6.27 0.05
C VAL A 265 11.22 -7.19 -1.05
N PRO A 266 11.41 -6.84 -2.32
CA PRO A 266 11.06 -7.72 -3.42
C PRO A 266 11.72 -9.10 -3.31
N ARG A 267 11.04 -10.13 -3.77
CA ARG A 267 11.49 -11.52 -3.62
C ARG A 267 12.83 -11.83 -4.33
N TRP A 268 13.19 -11.03 -5.30
CA TRP A 268 14.31 -11.30 -6.22
C TRP A 268 15.40 -10.22 -6.19
N LEU A 269 15.59 -9.56 -5.05
CA LEU A 269 16.74 -8.69 -4.79
C LEU A 269 17.81 -9.41 -3.99
#